data_c992e6c6a93bfeaed8290bee0e75e296
#
_entry.id   c992e6c6a93bfeaed8290bee0e75e296
#
_cell.length_a   1.000
_cell.length_b   1.000
_cell.length_c   1.000
_cell.angle_alpha   90.00
_cell.angle_beta   90.00
_cell.angle_gamma   90.00
#
_symmetry.space_group_name_H-M   'P 1'
#
loop_
_entity.id
_entity.type
_entity.pdbx_description
1 polymer ?
#
loop_
_entity_poly.entity_id
_entity_poly.type
_entity_poly.pdbx_seq_one_letter_code
_entity_poly.pdbx_strand_id
1 'polypeptide(L)'
;MDRKLKKWELCLLFGLLCAMGAGLWLEQERMELSDRVIRLHVIANSDSGEDQALKLAVRDRVLEQAERLYPAKADLDTARTALEDGMSQLAAAGQKEVEAQGYDYPVTASITRCWFPTKEYDGFALPAGEYTALRVVIGEGKRQN
;
A
#
# COMPACT_ATOMS: atom_id res chain seq x y z
N MET A 1 52.36 9.18 -14.93
CA MET A 1 51.79 9.40 -16.28
C MET A 1 50.52 10.22 -16.12
N ASP A 2 50.59 11.51 -16.27
CA ASP A 2 49.44 12.37 -16.16
C ASP A 2 48.69 12.40 -17.50
N ARG A 3 47.75 11.48 -17.62
CA ARG A 3 46.82 11.48 -18.78
C ARG A 3 45.78 12.56 -18.55
N LYS A 4 46.05 13.74 -19.15
CA LYS A 4 45.03 14.81 -19.16
C LYS A 4 43.78 14.30 -19.83
N LEU A 5 42.69 14.18 -19.05
CA LEU A 5 41.36 13.82 -19.56
C LEU A 5 40.97 14.78 -20.69
N LYS A 6 40.54 14.22 -21.80
CA LYS A 6 40.05 15.00 -22.94
C LYS A 6 38.71 15.64 -22.54
N LYS A 7 38.40 16.80 -23.09
CA LYS A 7 37.18 17.55 -22.76
C LYS A 7 35.91 16.72 -22.90
N TRP A 8 35.85 15.83 -23.89
CA TRP A 8 34.70 14.95 -24.09
C TRP A 8 34.58 13.84 -23.03
N GLU A 9 35.70 13.34 -22.50
CA GLU A 9 35.74 12.38 -21.39
C GLU A 9 35.23 13.03 -20.11
N LEU A 10 35.56 14.30 -19.91
CA LEU A 10 35.07 15.08 -18.77
C LEU A 10 33.57 15.33 -18.86
N CYS A 11 33.03 15.61 -20.07
CA CYS A 11 31.60 15.76 -20.29
C CYS A 11 30.84 14.46 -20.05
N LEU A 12 31.39 13.30 -20.46
CA LEU A 12 30.78 12.00 -20.22
C LEU A 12 30.74 11.65 -18.73
N LEU A 13 31.84 11.91 -18.02
CA LEU A 13 31.90 11.72 -16.55
C LEU A 13 30.88 12.61 -15.82
N PHE A 14 30.75 13.85 -16.23
CA PHE A 14 29.81 14.78 -15.66
C PHE A 14 28.37 14.34 -15.94
N GLY A 15 28.05 13.93 -17.17
CA GLY A 15 26.76 13.37 -17.54
C GLY A 15 26.40 12.11 -16.74
N LEU A 16 27.37 11.22 -16.52
CA LEU A 16 27.17 10.00 -15.72
C LEU A 16 26.87 10.33 -14.24
N LEU A 17 27.61 11.29 -13.66
CA LEU A 17 27.40 11.75 -12.29
C LEU A 17 26.03 12.39 -12.12
N CYS A 18 25.60 13.22 -13.08
CA CYS A 18 24.26 13.82 -13.08
C CYS A 18 23.16 12.76 -13.17
N ALA A 19 23.34 11.76 -14.03
CA ALA A 19 22.37 10.66 -14.18
C ALA A 19 22.26 9.82 -12.90
N MET A 20 23.38 9.52 -12.25
CA MET A 20 23.40 8.80 -10.98
C MET A 20 22.75 9.62 -9.86
N GLY A 21 23.05 10.92 -9.78
CA GLY A 21 22.45 11.83 -8.79
C GLY A 21 20.93 11.95 -8.96
N ALA A 22 20.47 12.07 -10.21
CA ALA A 22 19.03 12.11 -10.52
C ALA A 22 18.33 10.77 -10.16
N GLY A 23 18.99 9.66 -10.41
CA GLY A 23 18.47 8.32 -10.05
C GLY A 23 18.29 8.16 -8.54
N LEU A 24 19.29 8.56 -7.75
CA LEU A 24 19.23 8.51 -6.28
C LEU A 24 18.16 9.46 -5.72
N TRP A 25 18.01 10.64 -6.31
CA TRP A 25 16.99 11.59 -5.88
C TRP A 25 15.57 11.08 -6.13
N LEU A 26 15.33 10.49 -7.31
CA LEU A 26 14.05 9.86 -7.65
C LEU A 26 13.72 8.66 -6.73
N GLU A 27 14.71 7.87 -6.36
CA GLU A 27 14.52 6.75 -5.43
C GLU A 27 14.16 7.26 -4.03
N GLN A 28 14.78 8.33 -3.58
CA GLN A 28 14.47 8.94 -2.29
C GLN A 28 13.04 9.50 -2.25
N GLU A 29 12.56 10.16 -3.30
CA GLU A 29 11.17 10.60 -3.39
C GLU A 29 10.18 9.44 -3.37
N ARG A 30 10.50 8.33 -4.03
CA ARG A 30 9.66 7.12 -4.00
C ARG A 30 9.56 6.52 -2.60
N MET A 31 10.68 6.45 -1.89
CA MET A 31 10.71 5.96 -0.51
C MET A 31 9.94 6.87 0.43
N GLU A 32 10.08 8.18 0.30
CA GLU A 32 9.30 9.15 1.09
C GLU A 32 7.80 9.04 0.86
N LEU A 33 7.37 8.80 -0.37
CA LEU A 33 5.96 8.64 -0.70
C LEU A 33 5.40 7.32 -0.15
N SER A 34 6.16 6.24 -0.22
CA SER A 34 5.77 4.94 0.33
C SER A 34 5.63 4.97 1.85
N ASP A 35 6.42 5.82 2.53
CA ASP A 35 6.37 5.98 3.98
C ASP A 35 5.26 6.92 4.46
N ARG A 36 4.52 7.57 3.55
CA ARG A 36 3.44 8.51 3.87
C ARG A 36 2.03 7.94 3.77
N VAL A 37 1.88 6.74 3.22
CA VAL A 37 0.56 6.12 2.97
C VAL A 37 0.48 4.73 3.55
N ILE A 38 -0.64 4.44 4.19
CA ILE A 38 -1.04 3.08 4.54
C ILE A 38 -2.06 2.62 3.52
N ARG A 39 -1.75 1.54 2.79
CA ARG A 39 -2.63 1.01 1.76
C ARG A 39 -3.51 -0.08 2.33
N LEU A 40 -4.75 -0.15 1.88
CA LEU A 40 -5.65 -1.23 2.22
C LEU A 40 -5.52 -2.36 1.19
N HIS A 41 -5.22 -3.57 1.67
CA HIS A 41 -5.13 -4.78 0.86
C HIS A 41 -6.13 -5.82 1.35
N VAL A 42 -7.22 -5.98 0.65
CA VAL A 42 -8.25 -6.98 0.97
C VAL A 42 -8.08 -8.19 0.05
N ILE A 43 -8.02 -9.37 0.63
CA ILE A 43 -7.86 -10.64 -0.06
C ILE A 43 -9.16 -11.43 0.06
N ALA A 44 -9.77 -11.75 -1.08
CA ALA A 44 -10.99 -12.53 -1.14
C ALA A 44 -10.75 -14.01 -0.80
N ASN A 45 -11.81 -14.72 -0.43
CA ASN A 45 -11.74 -16.17 -0.19
C ASN A 45 -11.40 -16.97 -1.44
N SER A 46 -11.89 -16.56 -2.61
CA SER A 46 -11.61 -17.19 -3.91
C SER A 46 -11.75 -16.20 -5.07
N ASP A 47 -11.50 -16.67 -6.29
CA ASP A 47 -11.64 -15.90 -7.52
C ASP A 47 -13.07 -15.88 -8.09
N SER A 48 -14.04 -16.49 -7.40
CA SER A 48 -15.44 -16.46 -7.83
C SER A 48 -15.97 -15.02 -7.88
N GLY A 49 -16.93 -14.76 -8.77
CA GLY A 49 -17.55 -13.44 -8.88
C GLY A 49 -18.23 -13.00 -7.58
N GLU A 50 -18.82 -13.93 -6.85
CA GLU A 50 -19.46 -13.68 -5.56
C GLU A 50 -18.45 -13.29 -4.48
N ASP A 51 -17.34 -14.01 -4.35
CA ASP A 51 -16.28 -13.69 -3.39
C ASP A 51 -15.55 -12.38 -3.74
N GLN A 52 -15.40 -12.05 -5.02
CA GLN A 52 -14.86 -10.77 -5.45
C GLN A 52 -15.81 -9.60 -5.15
N ALA A 53 -17.11 -9.79 -5.30
CA ALA A 53 -18.11 -8.79 -4.92
C ALA A 53 -18.13 -8.58 -3.40
N LEU A 54 -18.05 -9.66 -2.61
CA LEU A 54 -17.94 -9.61 -1.15
C LEU A 54 -16.69 -8.85 -0.71
N LYS A 55 -15.56 -9.08 -1.37
CA LYS A 55 -14.32 -8.35 -1.12
C LYS A 55 -14.51 -6.83 -1.21
N LEU A 56 -15.22 -6.36 -2.22
CA LEU A 56 -15.48 -4.92 -2.40
C LEU A 56 -16.37 -4.36 -1.28
N ALA A 57 -17.38 -5.09 -0.86
CA ALA A 57 -18.26 -4.69 0.26
C ALA A 57 -17.48 -4.63 1.58
N VAL A 58 -16.64 -5.62 1.86
CA VAL A 58 -15.76 -5.65 3.05
C VAL A 58 -14.75 -4.52 3.01
N ARG A 59 -14.14 -4.26 1.86
CA ARG A 59 -13.23 -3.13 1.67
C ARG A 59 -13.87 -1.81 2.09
N ASP A 60 -15.07 -1.54 1.63
CA ASP A 60 -15.77 -0.28 1.89
C ASP A 60 -16.09 -0.13 3.40
N ARG A 61 -16.49 -1.20 4.07
CA ARG A 61 -16.75 -1.20 5.52
C ARG A 61 -15.50 -1.03 6.35
N VAL A 62 -14.43 -1.70 6.00
CA VAL A 62 -13.14 -1.57 6.69
C VAL A 62 -12.59 -0.16 6.52
N LEU A 63 -12.69 0.42 5.32
CA LEU A 63 -12.28 1.80 5.06
C LEU A 63 -13.06 2.79 5.92
N GLU A 64 -14.37 2.68 5.94
CA GLU A 64 -15.25 3.52 6.76
C GLU A 64 -14.87 3.44 8.25
N GLN A 65 -14.61 2.24 8.77
CA GLN A 65 -14.18 2.05 10.14
C GLN A 65 -12.79 2.63 10.40
N ALA A 66 -11.85 2.45 9.48
CA ALA A 66 -10.50 2.99 9.59
C ALA A 66 -10.50 4.53 9.65
N GLU A 67 -11.32 5.18 8.84
CA GLU A 67 -11.45 6.64 8.84
C GLU A 67 -11.97 7.20 10.17
N ARG A 68 -12.70 6.41 10.94
CA ARG A 68 -13.18 6.79 12.28
C ARG A 68 -12.12 6.66 13.38
N LEU A 69 -11.07 5.89 13.12
CA LEU A 69 -10.05 5.60 14.14
C LEU A 69 -9.01 6.72 14.29
N TYR A 70 -8.80 7.53 13.25
CA TYR A 70 -7.81 8.60 13.28
C TYR A 70 -8.29 9.85 12.53
N PRO A 71 -7.78 11.05 12.90
CA PRO A 71 -8.12 12.29 12.20
C PRO A 71 -7.62 12.29 10.75
N ALA A 72 -8.36 12.94 9.86
CA ALA A 72 -8.05 13.01 8.42
C ALA A 72 -6.65 13.60 8.09
N LYS A 73 -6.07 14.36 9.01
CA LYS A 73 -4.74 14.98 8.88
C LYS A 73 -3.69 14.35 9.80
N ALA A 74 -3.94 13.15 10.31
CA ALA A 74 -2.96 12.45 11.13
C ALA A 74 -1.69 12.14 10.30
N ASP A 75 -0.54 12.18 10.96
CA ASP A 75 0.69 11.66 10.39
C ASP A 75 0.64 10.13 10.30
N LEU A 76 1.59 9.53 9.58
CA LEU A 76 1.61 8.09 9.36
C LEU A 76 1.73 7.29 10.66
N ASP A 77 2.59 7.72 11.59
CA ASP A 77 2.81 7.03 12.85
C ASP A 77 1.57 7.06 13.74
N THR A 78 0.87 8.18 13.82
CA THR A 78 -0.39 8.32 14.54
C THR A 78 -1.47 7.44 13.91
N ALA A 79 -1.61 7.46 12.59
CA ALA A 79 -2.57 6.63 11.87
C ALA A 79 -2.27 5.13 12.05
N ARG A 80 -1.01 4.74 11.96
CA ARG A 80 -0.57 3.36 12.17
C ARG A 80 -0.89 2.87 13.58
N THR A 81 -0.55 3.64 14.60
CA THR A 81 -0.84 3.31 16.00
C THR A 81 -2.34 3.18 16.23
N ALA A 82 -3.14 4.11 15.70
CA ALA A 82 -4.59 4.05 15.80
C ALA A 82 -5.19 2.81 15.14
N LEU A 83 -4.66 2.41 13.97
CA LEU A 83 -5.07 1.19 13.27
C LEU A 83 -4.64 -0.07 14.02
N GLU A 84 -3.44 -0.10 14.59
CA GLU A 84 -2.96 -1.21 15.42
C GLU A 84 -3.82 -1.39 16.68
N ASP A 85 -4.14 -0.31 17.38
CA ASP A 85 -5.00 -0.32 18.56
C ASP A 85 -6.46 -0.70 18.23
N GLY A 86 -6.94 -0.31 17.05
CA GLY A 86 -8.28 -0.59 16.55
C GLY A 86 -8.39 -1.85 15.68
N MET A 87 -7.37 -2.69 15.63
CA MET A 87 -7.33 -3.86 14.71
C MET A 87 -8.51 -4.81 14.92
N SER A 88 -8.89 -5.07 16.14
CA SER A 88 -10.06 -5.90 16.46
C SER A 88 -11.37 -5.28 15.98
N GLN A 89 -11.49 -3.97 16.00
CA GLN A 89 -12.65 -3.25 15.48
C GLN A 89 -12.71 -3.30 13.94
N LEU A 90 -11.56 -3.24 13.28
CA LEU A 90 -11.47 -3.37 11.83
C LEU A 90 -11.85 -4.78 11.36
N ALA A 91 -11.31 -5.80 12.02
CA ALA A 91 -11.68 -7.18 11.74
C ALA A 91 -13.17 -7.45 12.01
N ALA A 92 -13.71 -6.91 13.10
CA ALA A 92 -15.13 -7.03 13.44
C ALA A 92 -16.04 -6.33 12.42
N ALA A 93 -15.64 -5.17 11.91
CA ALA A 93 -16.39 -4.48 10.86
C ALA A 93 -16.45 -5.30 9.56
N GLY A 94 -15.32 -5.90 9.16
CA GLY A 94 -15.26 -6.81 8.02
C GLY A 94 -16.08 -8.08 8.24
N GLN A 95 -15.99 -8.68 9.42
CA GLN A 95 -16.76 -9.87 9.79
C GLN A 95 -18.27 -9.60 9.75
N LYS A 96 -18.70 -8.47 10.28
CA LYS A 96 -20.11 -8.07 10.27
C LYS A 96 -20.65 -7.91 8.84
N GLU A 97 -19.86 -7.35 7.94
CA GLU A 97 -20.26 -7.22 6.53
C GLU A 97 -20.35 -8.57 5.83
N VAL A 98 -19.42 -9.48 6.09
CA VAL A 98 -19.45 -10.86 5.58
C VAL A 98 -20.73 -11.57 6.02
N GLU A 99 -21.10 -11.46 7.28
CA GLU A 99 -22.33 -12.04 7.83
C GLU A 99 -23.58 -11.38 7.26
N ALA A 100 -23.58 -10.06 7.09
CA ALA A 100 -24.69 -9.31 6.50
C ALA A 100 -24.96 -9.71 5.04
N GLN A 101 -23.93 -10.13 4.30
CA GLN A 101 -24.04 -10.64 2.94
C GLN A 101 -24.43 -12.13 2.87
N GLY A 102 -24.61 -12.79 4.02
CA GLY A 102 -25.03 -14.20 4.10
C GLY A 102 -23.90 -15.23 4.05
N TYR A 103 -22.65 -14.79 4.29
CA TYR A 103 -21.48 -15.67 4.34
C TYR A 103 -21.01 -15.89 5.77
N ASP A 104 -20.26 -16.96 5.99
CA ASP A 104 -19.69 -17.34 7.30
C ASP A 104 -18.15 -17.36 7.29
N TYR A 105 -17.51 -16.74 6.31
CA TYR A 105 -16.05 -16.67 6.22
C TYR A 105 -15.46 -15.92 7.41
N PRO A 106 -14.37 -16.43 8.02
CA PRO A 106 -13.65 -15.66 9.03
C PRO A 106 -12.91 -14.48 8.36
N VAL A 107 -12.85 -13.35 9.06
CA VAL A 107 -12.11 -12.16 8.63
C VAL A 107 -11.00 -11.90 9.61
N THR A 108 -9.78 -11.78 9.10
CA THR A 108 -8.60 -11.42 9.87
C THR A 108 -8.00 -10.13 9.33
N ALA A 109 -7.45 -9.30 10.21
CA ALA A 109 -6.80 -8.05 9.84
C ALA A 109 -5.42 -7.96 10.50
N SER A 110 -4.45 -7.43 9.78
CA SER A 110 -3.09 -7.22 10.27
C SER A 110 -2.42 -6.07 9.53
N ILE A 111 -1.42 -5.46 10.15
CA ILE A 111 -0.55 -4.49 9.48
C ILE A 111 0.74 -5.19 9.09
N THR A 112 1.09 -5.10 7.81
CA THR A 112 2.28 -5.72 7.23
C THR A 112 2.84 -4.86 6.10
N ARG A 113 4.03 -5.17 5.65
CA ARG A 113 4.57 -4.57 4.43
C ARG A 113 4.27 -5.47 3.24
N CYS A 114 3.69 -4.88 2.21
CA CYS A 114 3.35 -5.57 0.97
C CYS A 114 3.88 -4.80 -0.23
N TRP A 115 4.28 -5.53 -1.25
CA TRP A 115 4.60 -4.94 -2.54
C TRP A 115 3.33 -4.72 -3.36
N PHE A 116 3.22 -3.52 -3.97
CA PHE A 116 2.12 -3.13 -4.84
C PHE A 116 2.64 -2.66 -6.19
N PRO A 117 1.94 -2.98 -7.28
CA PRO A 117 2.22 -2.38 -8.58
C PRO A 117 1.80 -0.89 -8.58
N THR A 118 2.27 -0.16 -9.60
CA THR A 118 1.81 1.21 -9.83
C THR A 118 0.30 1.24 -10.01
N LYS A 119 -0.36 2.15 -9.30
CA LYS A 119 -1.81 2.36 -9.40
C LYS A 119 -2.13 3.83 -9.55
N GLU A 120 -2.93 4.13 -10.56
CA GLU A 120 -3.45 5.46 -10.81
C GLU A 120 -4.78 5.65 -10.09
N TYR A 121 -4.95 6.80 -9.47
CA TYR A 121 -6.17 7.30 -8.87
C TYR A 121 -6.54 8.64 -9.52
N ASP A 122 -7.77 9.08 -9.37
CA ASP A 122 -8.19 10.38 -9.88
C ASP A 122 -7.33 11.51 -9.30
N GLY A 123 -6.42 12.04 -10.13
CA GLY A 123 -5.56 13.17 -9.81
C GLY A 123 -4.16 12.84 -9.28
N PHE A 124 -3.83 11.58 -8.99
CA PHE A 124 -2.48 11.18 -8.59
C PHE A 124 -2.19 9.70 -8.86
N ALA A 125 -0.92 9.34 -8.95
CA ALA A 125 -0.46 7.97 -9.11
C ALA A 125 0.43 7.55 -7.93
N LEU A 126 0.23 6.34 -7.42
CA LEU A 126 1.14 5.72 -6.47
C LEU A 126 2.11 4.81 -7.23
N PRO A 127 3.43 5.04 -7.15
CA PRO A 127 4.42 4.21 -7.82
C PRO A 127 4.46 2.79 -7.25
N ALA A 128 4.95 1.85 -8.05
CA ALA A 128 5.21 0.49 -7.60
C ALA A 128 6.25 0.48 -6.47
N GLY A 129 6.09 -0.39 -5.50
CA GLY A 129 7.02 -0.54 -4.39
C GLY A 129 6.41 -1.22 -3.17
N GLU A 130 7.18 -1.27 -2.10
CA GLU A 130 6.71 -1.75 -0.80
C GLU A 130 6.05 -0.63 -0.01
N TYR A 131 4.88 -0.94 0.53
CA TYR A 131 4.08 -0.04 1.37
C TYR A 131 3.69 -0.73 2.67
N THR A 132 3.53 0.05 3.73
CA THR A 132 2.78 -0.39 4.90
C THR A 132 1.33 -0.60 4.49
N ALA A 133 0.79 -1.78 4.75
CA ALA A 133 -0.55 -2.17 4.35
C ALA A 133 -1.38 -2.68 5.52
N LEU A 134 -2.63 -2.25 5.58
CA LEU A 134 -3.66 -2.92 6.34
C LEU A 134 -4.15 -4.09 5.49
N ARG A 135 -3.76 -5.30 5.89
CA ARG A 135 -4.12 -6.52 5.19
C ARG A 135 -5.33 -7.16 5.84
N VAL A 136 -6.39 -7.30 5.07
CA VAL A 136 -7.64 -7.96 5.49
C VAL A 136 -7.84 -9.22 4.66
N VAL A 137 -7.93 -10.37 5.31
CA VAL A 137 -8.10 -11.67 4.66
C VAL A 137 -9.48 -12.22 4.96
N ILE A 138 -10.22 -12.57 3.92
CA ILE A 138 -11.55 -13.17 4.00
C ILE A 138 -11.41 -14.68 3.72
N GLY A 139 -11.86 -15.51 4.65
CA GLY A 139 -11.81 -16.95 4.50
C GLY A 139 -10.39 -17.49 4.35
N GLU A 140 -10.13 -18.27 3.31
CA GLU A 140 -8.82 -18.87 3.03
C GLU A 140 -7.81 -17.91 2.39
N GLY A 141 -8.27 -16.78 1.87
CA GLY A 141 -7.40 -15.77 1.30
C GLY A 141 -6.63 -16.24 0.07
N LYS A 142 -7.29 -16.82 -0.90
CA LYS A 142 -6.65 -17.25 -2.14
C LYS A 142 -6.23 -16.03 -2.96
N ARG A 143 -4.94 -15.93 -3.24
CA ARG A 143 -4.39 -14.90 -4.12
C ARG A 143 -4.83 -15.14 -5.55
N GLN A 144 -5.32 -14.11 -6.22
CA GLN A 144 -5.18 -14.02 -7.66
C GLN A 144 -3.69 -13.85 -7.99
N ASN A 145 -3.14 -14.77 -8.73
CA ASN A 145 -1.84 -14.62 -9.37
C ASN A 145 -1.95 -13.64 -10.55
#